data_bad78d5c01cda7c56ea377a5db284188
#
_entry.id   bad78d5c01cda7c56ea377a5db284188
#
_cell.length_a   1.000
_cell.length_b   1.000
_cell.length_c   1.000
_cell.angle_alpha   90.00
_cell.angle_beta   90.00
_cell.angle_gamma   90.00
#
_symmetry.space_group_name_H-M   'P 1'
#
loop_
_entity.id
_entity.type
_entity.pdbx_description
1 polymer ?
#
loop_
_entity_poly.entity_id
_entity_poly.type
_entity_poly.pdbx_seq_one_letter_code
_entity_poly.pdbx_strand_id
1 'polypeptide(L)' 'MPLSARNHLPGVIEEIQRDTIIAHVVIRVGEHLVESVITRRSADELALEVGDHVTAVVKATEVMVAKP' A
#
# COMPACT_ATOMS: atom_id res chain seq x y z
N MET A 1 -11.48 -9.49 -7.49
CA MET A 1 -10.34 -10.30 -7.95
C MET A 1 -9.90 -11.23 -6.82
N PRO A 2 -9.87 -12.54 -7.04
CA PRO A 2 -9.41 -13.46 -6.01
C PRO A 2 -7.90 -13.38 -5.84
N LEU A 3 -7.45 -13.18 -4.60
CA LEU A 3 -6.05 -13.14 -4.22
C LEU A 3 -5.80 -14.13 -3.09
N SER A 4 -4.57 -14.63 -3.01
CA SER A 4 -4.17 -15.48 -1.89
C SER A 4 -3.93 -14.69 -0.60
N ALA A 5 -3.83 -13.37 -0.70
CA ALA A 5 -3.65 -12.51 0.46
C ALA A 5 -4.89 -12.49 1.35
N ARG A 6 -4.68 -12.49 2.66
CA ARG A 6 -5.76 -12.54 3.65
C ARG A 6 -6.02 -11.20 4.32
N ASN A 7 -5.07 -10.28 4.24
CA ASN A 7 -5.17 -8.99 4.91
C ASN A 7 -5.50 -7.90 3.90
N HIS A 8 -6.70 -7.35 4.01
CA HIS A 8 -7.18 -6.27 3.15
C HIS A 8 -7.51 -5.08 4.05
N LEU A 9 -6.69 -4.04 3.97
CA LEU A 9 -6.77 -2.89 4.84
C LEU A 9 -7.20 -1.66 4.04
N PRO A 10 -8.49 -1.29 4.08
CA PRO A 10 -8.94 -0.08 3.39
C PRO A 10 -8.31 1.16 4.02
N GLY A 11 -7.87 2.08 3.20
CA GLY A 11 -7.23 3.30 3.67
C GLY A 11 -7.21 4.37 2.61
N VAL A 12 -6.44 5.41 2.89
CA VAL A 12 -6.32 6.58 2.02
C VAL A 12 -4.84 6.86 1.78
N ILE A 13 -4.46 7.12 0.55
CA ILE A 13 -3.08 7.49 0.23
C ILE A 13 -2.79 8.85 0.86
N GLU A 14 -1.80 8.88 1.73
CA GLU A 14 -1.35 10.08 2.41
C GLU A 14 -0.15 10.72 1.73
N GLU A 15 0.72 9.90 1.18
CA GLU A 15 1.91 10.35 0.50
C GLU A 15 2.28 9.38 -0.61
N ILE A 16 2.81 9.90 -1.69
CA ILE A 16 3.32 9.08 -2.78
C ILE A 16 4.59 9.74 -3.32
N GLN A 17 5.65 8.95 -3.44
CA GLN A 17 6.92 9.40 -3.99
C GLN A 17 7.29 8.50 -5.16
N ARG A 18 7.33 9.10 -6.35
CA ARG A 18 7.66 8.39 -7.58
C ARG A 18 9.11 8.62 -7.94
N ASP A 19 9.85 7.53 -8.05
CA ASP A 19 11.19 7.52 -8.62
C ASP A 19 11.13 6.90 -10.03
N THR A 20 12.28 6.72 -10.66
CA THR A 20 12.33 6.22 -12.03
C THR A 20 11.74 4.82 -12.17
N ILE A 21 12.02 3.93 -11.23
CA ILE A 21 11.65 2.52 -11.32
C ILE A 21 10.60 2.14 -10.28
N ILE A 22 10.67 2.73 -9.10
CA ILE A 22 9.77 2.39 -7.98
C ILE A 22 8.94 3.59 -7.56
N ALA A 23 7.87 3.32 -6.83
CA ALA A 23 7.08 4.32 -6.15
C ALA A 23 6.87 3.87 -4.71
N HIS A 24 7.10 4.80 -3.77
CA HIS A 24 6.85 4.60 -2.36
C HIS A 24 5.51 5.23 -2.02
N VAL A 25 4.61 4.44 -1.48
CA VAL A 25 3.24 4.86 -1.19
C VAL A 25 2.99 4.69 0.30
N VAL A 26 2.50 5.74 0.94
CA VAL A 26 2.11 5.69 2.35
C VAL A 26 0.59 5.72 2.42
N ILE A 27 0.01 4.69 3.01
CA ILE A 27 -1.44 4.52 3.13
C ILE A 27 -1.82 4.66 4.59
N ARG A 28 -2.74 5.59 4.87
CA ARG A 28 -3.27 5.73 6.22
C ARG A 28 -4.46 4.81 6.41
N VAL A 29 -4.34 3.90 7.37
CA VAL A 29 -5.38 2.95 7.75
C VAL A 29 -5.77 3.25 9.20
N GLY A 30 -6.89 3.95 9.39
CA GLY A 30 -7.26 4.44 10.71
C GLY A 30 -6.20 5.41 11.26
N GLU A 31 -5.58 5.04 12.37
CA GLU A 31 -4.50 5.82 12.99
C GLU A 31 -3.10 5.33 12.60
N HIS A 32 -3.03 4.36 11.71
CA HIS A 32 -1.79 3.71 11.35
C HIS A 32 -1.37 4.06 9.93
N LEU A 33 -0.06 4.10 9.70
CA LEU A 33 0.50 4.28 8.37
C LEU A 33 1.08 2.96 7.90
N VAL A 34 0.69 2.55 6.71
CA VAL A 34 1.20 1.36 6.05
C VAL A 34 2.01 1.81 4.85
N GLU A 35 3.26 1.39 4.77
CA GLU A 35 4.14 1.76 3.67
C GLU A 35 4.22 0.65 2.66
N SER A 36 4.20 1.04 1.39
CA SER A 36 4.26 0.11 0.27
C SER A 36 5.28 0.61 -0.74
N VAL A 37 6.05 -0.32 -1.28
CA VAL A 37 6.93 -0.04 -2.41
C VAL A 37 6.43 -0.88 -3.58
N ILE A 38 6.02 -0.20 -4.63
CA ILE A 38 5.55 -0.85 -5.86
C ILE A 38 6.37 -0.31 -7.04
N THR A 39 6.20 -0.89 -8.21
CA THR A 39 6.87 -0.34 -9.39
C THR A 39 6.23 1.00 -9.75
N ARG A 40 7.04 1.90 -10.30
CA ARG A 40 6.54 3.17 -10.85
C ARG A 40 5.44 2.90 -11.86
N ARG A 41 5.63 1.89 -12.69
CA ARG A 41 4.65 1.50 -13.69
C ARG A 41 3.30 1.14 -13.07
N SER A 42 3.31 0.35 -12.00
CA SER A 42 2.06 -0.01 -11.31
C SER A 42 1.34 1.22 -10.75
N ALA A 43 2.10 2.14 -10.15
CA ALA A 43 1.52 3.38 -9.62
C ALA A 43 0.86 4.20 -10.72
N ASP A 44 1.50 4.27 -11.88
CA ASP A 44 0.98 5.01 -13.02
C ASP A 44 -0.24 4.33 -13.63
N GLU A 45 -0.22 3.00 -13.79
CA GLU A 45 -1.36 2.24 -14.32
C GLU A 45 -2.59 2.34 -13.43
N LEU A 46 -2.38 2.38 -12.12
CA LEU A 46 -3.47 2.57 -11.15
C LEU A 46 -3.85 4.04 -10.98
N ALA A 47 -3.11 4.95 -11.61
CA ALA A 47 -3.31 6.40 -11.51
C ALA A 47 -3.41 6.87 -10.06
N LEU A 48 -2.51 6.38 -9.21
CA LEU A 48 -2.55 6.68 -7.78
C LEU A 48 -2.23 8.15 -7.49
N GLU A 49 -3.03 8.74 -6.61
CA GLU A 49 -2.85 10.12 -6.17
C GLU A 49 -3.12 10.22 -4.67
N VAL A 50 -2.52 11.22 -4.03
CA VAL A 50 -2.82 11.55 -2.62
C VAL A 50 -4.31 11.80 -2.47
N GLY A 51 -4.92 11.21 -1.44
CA GLY A 51 -6.34 11.30 -1.19
C GLY A 51 -7.17 10.17 -1.77
N ASP A 52 -6.60 9.33 -2.62
CA ASP A 52 -7.31 8.18 -3.18
C ASP A 52 -7.64 7.16 -2.10
N HIS A 53 -8.84 6.60 -2.18
CA HIS A 53 -9.22 5.46 -1.38
C HIS A 53 -8.66 4.20 -2.03
N VAL A 54 -7.87 3.47 -1.26
CA VAL A 54 -7.21 2.25 -1.73
C VAL A 54 -7.33 1.17 -0.67
N THR A 55 -6.95 -0.04 -1.04
CA THR A 55 -6.85 -1.15 -0.10
C THR A 55 -5.41 -1.64 -0.08
N ALA A 56 -4.80 -1.64 1.10
CA ALA A 56 -3.50 -2.27 1.28
C ALA A 56 -3.72 -3.77 1.42
N VAL A 57 -3.13 -4.55 0.53
CA VAL A 57 -3.29 -6.00 0.50
C VAL A 57 -1.98 -6.63 0.94
N VAL A 58 -2.02 -7.38 2.05
CA VAL A 58 -0.82 -7.97 2.64
C VAL A 58 -0.99 -9.47 2.76
N LYS A 59 -0.08 -10.21 2.15
CA LYS A 59 -0.08 -11.65 2.25
C LYS A 59 0.27 -12.06 3.68
N ALA A 60 -0.46 -13.03 4.24
CA ALA A 60 -0.29 -13.45 5.63
C ALA A 60 1.16 -13.87 5.94
N THR A 61 1.85 -14.45 4.98
CA THR A 61 3.24 -14.89 5.14
C THR A 61 4.22 -13.72 5.26
N GLU A 62 3.80 -12.49 4.93
CA GLU A 62 4.65 -11.30 4.98
C GLU A 62 4.45 -10.47 6.26
N VAL A 63 3.50 -10.88 7.11
CA VAL A 63 3.21 -10.14 8.33
C VAL A 63 4.08 -10.67 9.46
N MET A 64 4.88 -9.78 10.03
CA MET A 64 5.73 -10.08 11.17
C MET A 64 5.04 -9.67 12.46
N VAL A 65 5.39 -10.32 13.55
CA VAL A 65 4.80 -10.04 14.86
C VAL A 65 5.89 -9.62 15.82
N ALA A 66 5.64 -8.50 16.51
CA ALA A 66 6.52 -8.03 17.57
C ALA A 66 5.71 -7.96 18.87
N LYS A 67 6.38 -8.23 19.97
CA LYS A 67 5.79 -8.09 21.32
C LYS A 67 6.76 -7.27 22.17
N PRO A 68 6.30 -6.15 22.74
CA PRO A 68 7.13 -5.34 23.63
C PRO A 68 7.45 -6.06 24.94
#